data_8ab27d17c553020b29fc1751cbc482cc
#
_entry.id   8ab27d17c553020b29fc1751cbc482cc
#
_cell.length_a   1.000
_cell.length_b   1.000
_cell.length_c   1.000
_cell.angle_alpha   90.00
_cell.angle_beta   90.00
_cell.angle_gamma   90.00
#
_symmetry.space_group_name_H-M   'P 1'
#
loop_
_entity.id
_entity.type
_entity.pdbx_description
1 polymer ?
#
loop_
_entity_poly.entity_id
_entity_poly.type
_entity_poly.pdbx_seq_one_letter_code
_entity_poly.pdbx_strand_id
1 'polypeptide(L)'
;MRPRGGVFDLAGRAALCAALGAFPVAAAAAPPPADLASKLRRIQETCFDLYPPALVQKMSGRPGPPPDDVRADPRRQVAYLKTEEKVAKGLFYPSILEDLYPALVAAIRPGDRFLDLGSGDGRVVFMAALLGARATGIEYDQELHRIALAAEKRLEGLVDPESAVLRRGDFFKVDLRPYEVYFYYALGSSKEDRLLEKLGRDLGPSARLVLAYPSDSVPGFRRVADYDGVGIFQRGGD
;
A
#
# COMPACT_ATOMS: atom_id res chain seq x y z
N MET A 1 1.00 31.24 -20.32
CA MET A 1 0.62 31.19 -18.90
C MET A 1 0.13 29.79 -18.61
N ARG A 2 0.93 28.97 -17.92
CA ARG A 2 0.54 27.61 -17.52
C ARG A 2 -0.04 27.66 -16.11
N PRO A 3 -1.15 26.97 -15.80
CA PRO A 3 -1.66 26.95 -14.43
C PRO A 3 -0.69 26.17 -13.53
N ARG A 4 -0.40 26.76 -12.39
CA ARG A 4 0.39 26.17 -11.29
C ARG A 4 -0.34 24.95 -10.76
N GLY A 5 0.39 23.82 -10.64
CA GLY A 5 -0.11 22.59 -10.05
C GLY A 5 -0.65 22.81 -8.66
N GLY A 6 -1.90 22.39 -8.46
CA GLY A 6 -2.55 22.44 -7.16
C GLY A 6 -1.92 21.45 -6.18
N VAL A 7 -1.74 21.90 -4.97
CA VAL A 7 -1.39 21.11 -3.79
C VAL A 7 -2.42 20.00 -3.66
N PHE A 8 -1.98 18.74 -3.72
CA PHE A 8 -2.85 17.57 -3.54
C PHE A 8 -3.25 17.49 -2.06
N ASP A 9 -4.40 18.05 -1.74
CA ASP A 9 -5.05 17.88 -0.45
C ASP A 9 -5.73 16.50 -0.40
N LEU A 10 -5.12 15.56 0.32
CA LEU A 10 -5.67 14.21 0.55
C LEU A 10 -6.96 14.24 1.37
N ALA A 11 -7.14 15.25 2.24
CA ALA A 11 -8.39 15.45 2.97
C ALA A 11 -9.52 15.90 2.02
N GLY A 12 -9.21 16.69 1.00
CA GLY A 12 -10.17 17.13 -0.04
C GLY A 12 -10.61 15.99 -0.97
N ARG A 13 -9.76 14.98 -1.22
CA ARG A 13 -10.12 13.82 -2.07
C ARG A 13 -11.10 12.87 -1.39
N ALA A 14 -10.96 12.61 -0.09
CA ALA A 14 -11.91 11.79 0.65
C ALA A 14 -13.32 12.39 0.63
N ALA A 15 -13.45 13.72 0.69
CA ALA A 15 -14.73 14.40 0.64
C ALA A 15 -15.37 14.43 -0.78
N LEU A 16 -14.56 14.36 -1.85
CA LEU A 16 -15.06 14.41 -3.23
C LEU A 16 -15.59 13.04 -3.71
N CYS A 17 -15.05 11.95 -3.23
CA CYS A 17 -15.51 10.58 -3.58
C CYS A 17 -16.93 10.28 -3.08
N ALA A 18 -17.41 10.96 -2.05
CA ALA A 18 -18.75 10.76 -1.49
C ALA A 18 -19.89 11.36 -2.33
N ALA A 19 -19.59 12.19 -3.34
CA ALA A 19 -20.59 12.99 -4.05
C ALA A 19 -21.06 12.45 -5.42
N LEU A 20 -20.37 11.47 -6.02
CA LEU A 20 -20.63 11.05 -7.41
C LEU A 20 -20.66 9.51 -7.58
N GLY A 21 -21.76 8.89 -7.21
CA GLY A 21 -22.11 7.53 -7.63
C GLY A 21 -22.34 6.58 -6.47
N ALA A 22 -23.58 6.18 -6.30
CA ALA A 22 -24.06 5.26 -5.27
C ALA A 22 -23.51 3.84 -5.48
N PHE A 23 -22.23 3.63 -5.12
CA PHE A 23 -21.79 2.30 -4.75
C PHE A 23 -22.12 2.10 -3.26
N PRO A 24 -22.54 0.91 -2.83
CA PRO A 24 -22.67 0.68 -1.42
C PRO A 24 -21.30 0.92 -0.80
N VAL A 25 -21.16 2.03 -0.06
CA VAL A 25 -20.07 2.16 0.91
C VAL A 25 -20.24 0.94 1.79
N ALA A 26 -19.32 -0.01 1.70
CA ALA A 26 -19.36 -1.17 2.57
C ALA A 26 -19.43 -0.62 3.99
N ALA A 27 -20.40 -1.10 4.77
CA ALA A 27 -20.56 -0.69 6.16
C ALA A 27 -19.17 -0.69 6.80
N ALA A 28 -18.83 0.38 7.50
CA ALA A 28 -17.51 0.55 8.09
C ALA A 28 -17.05 -0.77 8.70
N ALA A 29 -16.03 -1.38 8.12
CA ALA A 29 -15.56 -2.67 8.59
C ALA A 29 -15.13 -2.50 10.04
N ALA A 30 -15.43 -3.48 10.88
CA ALA A 30 -14.99 -3.45 12.27
C ALA A 30 -13.46 -3.23 12.33
N PRO A 31 -12.97 -2.49 13.32
CA PRO A 31 -11.53 -2.32 13.51
C PRO A 31 -10.87 -3.69 13.73
N PRO A 32 -9.56 -3.81 13.47
CA PRO A 32 -8.86 -5.07 13.70
C PRO A 32 -8.99 -5.49 15.15
N PRO A 33 -9.10 -6.81 15.43
CA PRO A 33 -9.06 -7.33 16.80
C PRO A 33 -7.82 -6.81 17.53
N ALA A 34 -7.89 -6.60 18.84
CA ALA A 34 -6.84 -5.93 19.63
C ALA A 34 -5.44 -6.56 19.46
N ASP A 35 -5.36 -7.90 19.40
CA ASP A 35 -4.11 -8.61 19.14
C ASP A 35 -3.53 -8.28 17.74
N LEU A 36 -4.37 -8.29 16.72
CA LEU A 36 -3.94 -7.93 15.37
C LEU A 36 -3.56 -6.44 15.27
N ALA A 37 -4.33 -5.55 15.88
CA ALA A 37 -4.01 -4.12 15.94
C ALA A 37 -2.63 -3.88 16.57
N SER A 38 -2.30 -4.59 17.64
CA SER A 38 -0.98 -4.54 18.27
C SER A 38 0.13 -5.02 17.32
N LYS A 39 -0.10 -6.10 16.58
CA LYS A 39 0.85 -6.61 15.58
C LYS A 39 1.05 -5.63 14.43
N LEU A 40 -0.02 -5.04 13.90
CA LEU A 40 0.06 -4.04 12.84
C LEU A 40 0.85 -2.81 13.28
N ARG A 41 0.61 -2.33 14.49
CA ARG A 41 1.38 -1.22 15.07
C ARG A 41 2.86 -1.56 15.15
N ARG A 42 3.20 -2.74 15.67
CA ARG A 42 4.60 -3.20 15.76
C ARG A 42 5.29 -3.26 14.41
N ILE A 43 4.58 -3.68 13.36
CA ILE A 43 5.12 -3.65 11.98
C ILE A 43 5.47 -2.22 11.58
N GLN A 44 4.55 -1.27 11.75
CA GLN A 44 4.74 0.12 11.35
C GLN A 44 5.89 0.79 12.10
N GLU A 45 5.95 0.60 13.43
CA GLU A 45 7.04 1.10 14.27
C GLU A 45 8.38 0.52 13.84
N THR A 46 8.44 -0.81 13.61
CA THR A 46 9.67 -1.49 13.17
C THR A 46 10.17 -0.94 11.83
N CYS A 47 9.29 -0.76 10.85
CA CYS A 47 9.66 -0.20 9.56
C CYS A 47 10.14 1.25 9.68
N PHE A 48 9.46 2.07 10.47
CA PHE A 48 9.81 3.47 10.66
C PHE A 48 11.19 3.63 11.36
N ASP A 49 11.48 2.82 12.37
CA ASP A 49 12.74 2.85 13.10
C ASP A 49 13.95 2.42 12.25
N LEU A 50 13.69 1.76 11.13
CA LEU A 50 14.74 1.34 10.19
C LEU A 50 15.07 2.38 9.14
N TYR A 51 14.32 3.49 9.06
CA TYR A 51 14.64 4.53 8.08
C TYR A 51 15.92 5.26 8.46
N PRO A 52 16.92 5.27 7.57
CA PRO A 52 18.13 6.04 7.81
C PRO A 52 17.81 7.54 7.98
N PRO A 53 18.54 8.27 8.83
CA PRO A 53 18.32 9.71 9.04
C PRO A 53 18.29 10.52 7.74
N ALA A 54 19.17 10.18 6.77
CA ALA A 54 19.20 10.82 5.46
C ALA A 54 17.91 10.60 4.66
N LEU A 55 17.30 9.40 4.74
CA LEU A 55 16.03 9.11 4.10
C LEU A 55 14.90 9.89 4.77
N VAL A 56 14.86 9.90 6.11
CA VAL A 56 13.87 10.67 6.89
C VAL A 56 13.96 12.16 6.56
N GLN A 57 15.15 12.73 6.53
CA GLN A 57 15.38 14.12 6.18
C GLN A 57 14.90 14.42 4.74
N LYS A 58 15.23 13.54 3.79
CA LYS A 58 14.80 13.66 2.41
C LYS A 58 13.28 13.63 2.27
N MET A 59 12.62 12.70 2.99
CA MET A 59 11.17 12.53 2.94
C MET A 59 10.40 13.61 3.70
N SER A 60 10.94 14.11 4.81
CA SER A 60 10.27 15.12 5.64
C SER A 60 10.61 16.56 5.25
N GLY A 61 11.71 16.78 4.53
CA GLY A 61 12.29 18.10 4.31
C GLY A 61 12.80 18.78 5.60
N ARG A 62 12.90 18.04 6.73
CA ARG A 62 13.21 18.56 8.06
C ARG A 62 14.55 18.04 8.54
N PRO A 63 15.44 18.88 9.09
CA PRO A 63 16.70 18.42 9.67
C PRO A 63 16.45 17.71 11.02
N GLY A 64 17.29 16.74 11.34
CA GLY A 64 17.30 16.04 12.62
C GLY A 64 16.35 14.83 12.70
N PRO A 65 16.35 14.13 13.84
CA PRO A 65 15.49 12.98 14.06
C PRO A 65 14.03 13.41 14.25
N PRO A 66 13.07 12.53 13.92
CA PRO A 66 11.67 12.79 14.21
C PRO A 66 11.44 12.91 15.73
N PRO A 67 10.53 13.82 16.17
CA PRO A 67 10.13 13.94 17.57
C PRO A 67 9.52 12.63 18.11
N ASP A 68 9.59 12.44 19.44
CA ASP A 68 9.10 11.21 20.10
C ASP A 68 7.59 10.99 19.89
N ASP A 69 6.80 12.05 19.86
CA ASP A 69 5.37 11.97 19.59
C ASP A 69 5.06 11.53 18.14
N VAL A 70 5.96 11.82 17.20
CA VAL A 70 5.89 11.30 15.82
C VAL A 70 6.22 9.81 15.80
N ARG A 71 7.24 9.38 16.56
CA ARG A 71 7.64 7.96 16.62
C ARG A 71 6.55 7.07 17.21
N ALA A 72 5.77 7.60 18.15
CA ALA A 72 4.74 6.85 18.87
C ALA A 72 3.43 6.66 18.09
N ASP A 73 3.21 7.35 16.97
CA ASP A 73 1.94 7.34 16.24
C ASP A 73 2.15 7.15 14.73
N PRO A 74 1.71 6.02 14.13
CA PRO A 74 1.84 5.76 12.69
C PRO A 74 1.25 6.86 11.80
N ARG A 75 0.14 7.49 12.19
CA ARG A 75 -0.45 8.59 11.43
C ARG A 75 0.43 9.82 11.43
N ARG A 76 1.05 10.14 12.57
CA ARG A 76 2.02 11.22 12.67
C ARG A 76 3.31 10.90 11.91
N GLN A 77 3.75 9.64 11.90
CA GLN A 77 4.90 9.18 11.10
C GLN A 77 4.66 9.46 9.61
N VAL A 78 3.52 9.03 9.08
CA VAL A 78 3.15 9.27 7.68
C VAL A 78 3.03 10.76 7.38
N ALA A 79 2.36 11.53 8.24
CA ALA A 79 2.23 12.99 8.08
C ALA A 79 3.59 13.72 8.14
N TYR A 80 4.51 13.22 8.98
CA TYR A 80 5.86 13.77 9.11
C TYR A 80 6.72 13.51 7.86
N LEU A 81 6.60 12.33 7.26
CA LEU A 81 7.39 11.90 6.09
C LEU A 81 6.79 12.39 4.77
N LYS A 82 5.62 12.99 4.78
CA LYS A 82 4.87 13.39 3.59
C LYS A 82 5.55 14.55 2.90
N THR A 83 6.37 14.25 1.90
CA THR A 83 6.91 15.23 0.97
C THR A 83 6.57 14.84 -0.45
N GLU A 84 6.51 15.84 -1.35
CA GLU A 84 6.37 15.63 -2.78
C GLU A 84 7.69 15.18 -3.46
N GLU A 85 8.76 14.99 -2.69
CA GLU A 85 10.04 14.60 -3.23
C GLU A 85 10.08 13.12 -3.61
N LYS A 86 10.59 12.86 -4.80
CA LYS A 86 10.81 11.50 -5.30
C LYS A 86 11.93 10.83 -4.51
N VAL A 87 11.61 9.77 -3.81
CA VAL A 87 12.60 8.85 -3.26
C VAL A 87 13.07 7.96 -4.40
N ALA A 88 14.37 8.00 -4.69
CA ALA A 88 15.03 7.24 -5.77
C ALA A 88 14.32 7.29 -7.14
N LYS A 89 13.44 6.36 -7.45
CA LYS A 89 12.78 6.24 -8.76
C LYS A 89 11.25 6.37 -8.71
N GLY A 90 10.70 6.80 -7.59
CA GLY A 90 9.26 6.97 -7.41
C GLY A 90 8.93 7.77 -6.17
N LEU A 91 7.64 7.98 -5.94
CA LEU A 91 7.13 8.46 -4.67
C LEU A 91 7.02 7.26 -3.73
N PHE A 92 7.40 7.44 -2.47
CA PHE A 92 7.19 6.44 -1.44
C PHE A 92 6.32 7.06 -0.34
N TYR A 93 5.18 6.44 -0.11
CA TYR A 93 4.28 6.79 0.98
C TYR A 93 4.08 5.56 1.86
N PRO A 94 4.57 5.59 3.10
CA PRO A 94 4.32 4.51 4.03
C PRO A 94 2.81 4.39 4.28
N SER A 95 2.24 3.22 4.04
CA SER A 95 0.82 2.98 4.29
C SER A 95 0.52 2.95 5.79
N ILE A 96 -0.65 3.46 6.19
CA ILE A 96 -1.21 3.23 7.52
C ILE A 96 -1.98 1.92 7.45
N LEU A 97 -1.51 0.91 8.17
CA LEU A 97 -2.04 -0.45 8.04
C LEU A 97 -3.48 -0.57 8.54
N GLU A 98 -3.85 0.21 9.56
CA GLU A 98 -5.21 0.27 10.06
C GLU A 98 -6.20 0.80 9.02
N ASP A 99 -5.78 1.72 8.15
CA ASP A 99 -6.62 2.27 7.07
C ASP A 99 -6.78 1.26 5.93
N LEU A 100 -5.79 0.41 5.69
CA LEU A 100 -5.84 -0.65 4.68
C LEU A 100 -6.58 -1.91 5.17
N TYR A 101 -6.67 -2.13 6.49
CA TYR A 101 -7.19 -3.35 7.09
C TYR A 101 -8.58 -3.73 6.55
N PRO A 102 -9.58 -2.83 6.52
CA PRO A 102 -10.92 -3.18 6.06
C PRO A 102 -10.94 -3.75 4.63
N ALA A 103 -10.20 -3.13 3.72
CA ALA A 103 -10.15 -3.58 2.34
C ALA A 103 -9.37 -4.90 2.20
N LEU A 104 -8.23 -5.03 2.89
CA LEU A 104 -7.39 -6.23 2.77
C LEU A 104 -8.04 -7.45 3.41
N VAL A 105 -8.71 -7.32 4.56
CA VAL A 105 -9.45 -8.44 5.16
C VAL A 105 -10.64 -8.88 4.31
N ALA A 106 -11.27 -7.95 3.58
CA ALA A 106 -12.33 -8.29 2.63
C ALA A 106 -11.81 -8.92 1.33
N ALA A 107 -10.59 -8.55 0.92
CA ALA A 107 -10.00 -9.04 -0.32
C ALA A 107 -9.23 -10.35 -0.16
N ILE A 108 -8.59 -10.60 0.96
CA ILE A 108 -7.71 -11.76 1.19
C ILE A 108 -8.51 -12.92 1.79
N ARG A 109 -8.30 -14.11 1.24
CA ARG A 109 -8.73 -15.39 1.81
C ARG A 109 -7.49 -16.15 2.29
N PRO A 110 -7.56 -16.92 3.39
CA PRO A 110 -6.44 -17.73 3.83
C PRO A 110 -5.90 -18.64 2.71
N GLY A 111 -4.58 -18.59 2.48
CA GLY A 111 -3.91 -19.34 1.43
C GLY A 111 -3.82 -18.65 0.06
N ASP A 112 -4.49 -17.52 -0.16
CA ASP A 112 -4.35 -16.72 -1.39
C ASP A 112 -2.88 -16.32 -1.62
N ARG A 113 -2.47 -16.27 -2.86
CA ARG A 113 -1.19 -15.66 -3.27
C ARG A 113 -1.42 -14.17 -3.49
N PHE A 114 -0.85 -13.38 -2.62
CA PHE A 114 -0.93 -11.93 -2.61
C PHE A 114 0.32 -11.29 -3.22
N LEU A 115 0.14 -10.24 -4.01
CA LEU A 115 1.23 -9.48 -4.62
C LEU A 115 1.10 -7.99 -4.31
N ASP A 116 2.14 -7.44 -3.68
CA ASP A 116 2.30 -5.99 -3.45
C ASP A 116 3.22 -5.41 -4.53
N LEU A 117 2.69 -4.50 -5.34
CA LEU A 117 3.36 -3.89 -6.49
C LEU A 117 4.00 -2.55 -6.10
N GLY A 118 5.26 -2.56 -5.78
CA GLY A 118 5.99 -1.45 -5.18
C GLY A 118 5.91 -1.50 -3.67
N SER A 119 6.37 -2.62 -3.10
CA SER A 119 6.14 -2.96 -1.69
C SER A 119 6.88 -2.07 -0.68
N GLY A 120 7.74 -1.17 -1.15
CA GLY A 120 8.45 -0.23 -0.27
C GLY A 120 9.22 -0.94 0.85
N ASP A 121 8.88 -0.62 2.09
CA ASP A 121 9.46 -1.21 3.30
C ASP A 121 8.84 -2.55 3.72
N GLY A 122 7.93 -3.10 2.92
CA GLY A 122 7.36 -4.43 3.12
C GLY A 122 6.18 -4.51 4.08
N ARG A 123 5.77 -3.41 4.73
CA ARG A 123 4.73 -3.43 5.77
C ARG A 123 3.40 -4.03 5.33
N VAL A 124 2.97 -3.79 4.09
CA VAL A 124 1.71 -4.36 3.54
C VAL A 124 1.87 -5.85 3.27
N VAL A 125 3.05 -6.30 2.83
CA VAL A 125 3.36 -7.73 2.67
C VAL A 125 3.26 -8.46 4.01
N PHE A 126 3.84 -7.90 5.07
CA PHE A 126 3.76 -8.48 6.42
C PHE A 126 2.32 -8.53 6.93
N MET A 127 1.53 -7.47 6.69
CA MET A 127 0.12 -7.47 7.03
C MET A 127 -0.65 -8.54 6.27
N ALA A 128 -0.45 -8.67 4.97
CA ALA A 128 -1.13 -9.68 4.15
C ALA A 128 -0.80 -11.11 4.63
N ALA A 129 0.45 -11.37 5.03
CA ALA A 129 0.86 -12.62 5.64
C ALA A 129 0.14 -12.89 6.97
N LEU A 130 -0.01 -11.87 7.85
CA LEU A 130 -0.80 -11.98 9.09
C LEU A 130 -2.28 -12.24 8.84
N LEU A 131 -2.82 -11.82 7.67
CA LEU A 131 -4.18 -12.13 7.24
C LEU A 131 -4.31 -13.53 6.61
N GLY A 132 -3.22 -14.30 6.57
CA GLY A 132 -3.20 -15.68 6.09
C GLY A 132 -2.87 -15.85 4.61
N ALA A 133 -2.43 -14.80 3.91
CA ALA A 133 -1.97 -14.89 2.54
C ALA A 133 -0.54 -15.46 2.45
N ARG A 134 -0.19 -16.03 1.29
CA ARG A 134 1.20 -16.19 0.84
C ARG A 134 1.60 -14.91 0.11
N ALA A 135 2.16 -13.99 0.85
CA ALA A 135 2.40 -12.63 0.37
C ALA A 135 3.76 -12.50 -0.30
N THR A 136 3.80 -11.84 -1.44
CA THR A 136 5.03 -11.44 -2.14
C THR A 136 5.01 -9.92 -2.33
N GLY A 137 6.12 -9.25 -2.01
CA GLY A 137 6.35 -7.85 -2.34
C GLY A 137 7.43 -7.70 -3.40
N ILE A 138 7.21 -6.80 -4.36
CA ILE A 138 8.20 -6.45 -5.36
C ILE A 138 8.55 -4.99 -5.22
N GLU A 139 9.82 -4.70 -4.90
CA GLU A 139 10.31 -3.34 -4.75
C GLU A 139 11.48 -3.08 -5.70
N TYR A 140 11.41 -1.98 -6.43
CA TYR A 140 12.46 -1.58 -7.36
C TYR A 140 13.62 -0.86 -6.67
N ASP A 141 13.30 -0.05 -5.66
CA ASP A 141 14.28 0.72 -4.93
C ASP A 141 15.13 -0.17 -4.01
N GLN A 142 16.45 -0.06 -4.15
CA GLN A 142 17.37 -0.89 -3.39
C GLN A 142 17.38 -0.55 -1.89
N GLU A 143 17.20 0.72 -1.54
CA GLU A 143 17.25 1.15 -0.15
C GLU A 143 15.98 0.72 0.58
N LEU A 144 14.80 0.94 -0.03
CA LEU A 144 13.54 0.47 0.52
C LEU A 144 13.49 -1.05 0.66
N HIS A 145 13.93 -1.78 -0.36
CA HIS A 145 14.02 -3.25 -0.28
C HIS A 145 14.95 -3.72 0.84
N ARG A 146 16.08 -3.04 1.07
CA ARG A 146 16.99 -3.37 2.18
C ARG A 146 16.36 -3.09 3.54
N ILE A 147 15.55 -2.01 3.64
CA ILE A 147 14.76 -1.72 4.85
C ILE A 147 13.75 -2.83 5.08
N ALA A 148 13.03 -3.27 4.05
CA ALA A 148 12.07 -4.36 4.13
C ALA A 148 12.70 -5.67 4.65
N LEU A 149 13.88 -6.05 4.13
CA LEU A 149 14.63 -7.22 4.62
C LEU A 149 15.11 -7.07 6.07
N ALA A 150 15.45 -5.86 6.49
CA ALA A 150 15.82 -5.58 7.87
C ALA A 150 14.60 -5.62 8.81
N ALA A 151 13.43 -5.17 8.33
CA ALA A 151 12.16 -5.28 9.05
C ALA A 151 11.74 -6.73 9.23
N GLU A 152 11.81 -7.55 8.17
CA GLU A 152 11.54 -8.99 8.23
C GLU A 152 12.31 -9.66 9.38
N LYS A 153 13.62 -9.41 9.47
CA LYS A 153 14.45 -9.96 10.56
C LYS A 153 14.04 -9.49 11.97
N ARG A 154 13.60 -8.24 12.12
CA ARG A 154 13.13 -7.71 13.41
C ARG A 154 11.74 -8.19 13.79
N LEU A 155 10.98 -8.62 12.80
CA LEU A 155 9.63 -9.15 12.94
C LEU A 155 9.61 -10.69 13.03
N GLU A 156 10.77 -11.32 13.11
CA GLU A 156 10.89 -12.76 13.33
C GLU A 156 10.08 -13.20 14.55
N GLY A 157 9.28 -14.26 14.39
CA GLY A 157 8.32 -14.72 15.41
C GLY A 157 6.99 -13.96 15.43
N LEU A 158 6.86 -12.82 14.74
CA LEU A 158 5.59 -12.13 14.52
C LEU A 158 4.97 -12.49 13.17
N VAL A 159 5.79 -12.50 12.12
CA VAL A 159 5.41 -12.86 10.76
C VAL A 159 6.20 -14.09 10.36
N ASP A 160 5.52 -15.09 9.81
CA ASP A 160 6.17 -16.27 9.26
C ASP A 160 6.92 -15.89 7.98
N PRO A 161 8.26 -16.08 7.92
CA PRO A 161 9.06 -15.73 6.74
C PRO A 161 8.71 -16.55 5.50
N GLU A 162 8.13 -17.74 5.65
CA GLU A 162 7.65 -18.52 4.50
C GLU A 162 6.38 -17.93 3.89
N SER A 163 5.63 -17.16 4.68
CA SER A 163 4.39 -16.50 4.26
C SER A 163 4.60 -15.08 3.73
N ALA A 164 5.80 -14.48 3.88
CA ALA A 164 6.13 -13.13 3.45
C ALA A 164 7.44 -13.12 2.66
N VAL A 165 7.36 -13.01 1.34
CA VAL A 165 8.52 -13.04 0.45
C VAL A 165 8.78 -11.67 -0.12
N LEU A 166 9.99 -11.13 0.10
CA LEU A 166 10.41 -9.83 -0.39
C LEU A 166 11.37 -9.99 -1.57
N ARG A 167 11.05 -9.38 -2.72
CA ARG A 167 11.85 -9.45 -3.94
C ARG A 167 12.22 -8.07 -4.44
N ARG A 168 13.50 -7.87 -4.75
CA ARG A 168 13.92 -6.69 -5.50
C ARG A 168 13.68 -6.91 -6.98
N GLY A 169 12.95 -5.99 -7.62
CA GLY A 169 12.68 -6.13 -9.05
C GLY A 169 11.78 -5.04 -9.62
N ASP A 170 11.58 -5.14 -10.93
CA ASP A 170 10.65 -4.31 -11.68
C ASP A 170 9.35 -5.11 -11.90
N PHE A 171 8.26 -4.68 -11.28
CA PHE A 171 6.98 -5.38 -11.41
C PHE A 171 6.42 -5.40 -12.84
N PHE A 172 6.88 -4.51 -13.72
CA PHE A 172 6.54 -4.60 -15.14
C PHE A 172 7.12 -5.82 -15.84
N LYS A 173 8.17 -6.42 -15.28
CA LYS A 173 8.87 -7.60 -15.81
C LYS A 173 8.46 -8.91 -15.13
N VAL A 174 7.59 -8.85 -14.14
CA VAL A 174 7.13 -10.02 -13.39
C VAL A 174 5.89 -10.59 -14.05
N ASP A 175 5.76 -11.93 -14.03
CA ASP A 175 4.53 -12.60 -14.37
C ASP A 175 3.50 -12.39 -13.25
N LEU A 176 2.41 -11.72 -13.56
CA LEU A 176 1.36 -11.41 -12.60
C LEU A 176 0.32 -12.54 -12.45
N ARG A 177 0.21 -13.44 -13.43
CA ARG A 177 -0.83 -14.49 -13.49
C ARG A 177 -0.89 -15.43 -12.27
N PRO A 178 0.23 -15.73 -11.58
CA PRO A 178 0.19 -16.65 -10.43
C PRO A 178 -0.55 -16.16 -9.19
N TYR A 179 -0.95 -14.89 -9.12
CA TYR A 179 -1.50 -14.32 -7.91
C TYR A 179 -3.04 -14.17 -7.98
N GLU A 180 -3.71 -14.18 -6.82
CA GLU A 180 -5.16 -14.01 -6.67
C GLU A 180 -5.54 -12.62 -6.17
N VAL A 181 -4.67 -11.98 -5.37
CA VAL A 181 -4.89 -10.64 -4.81
C VAL A 181 -3.69 -9.77 -5.12
N TYR A 182 -3.98 -8.56 -5.58
CA TYR A 182 -2.96 -7.56 -5.93
C TYR A 182 -3.22 -6.30 -5.11
N PHE A 183 -2.14 -5.70 -4.65
CA PHE A 183 -2.19 -4.39 -4.01
C PHE A 183 -1.29 -3.41 -4.74
N TYR A 184 -1.78 -2.19 -4.88
CA TYR A 184 -1.01 -1.06 -5.40
C TYR A 184 -1.46 0.24 -4.75
N TYR A 185 -0.50 1.04 -4.31
CA TYR A 185 -0.78 2.38 -3.84
C TYR A 185 -0.81 3.34 -5.03
N ALA A 186 -2.01 3.82 -5.40
CA ALA A 186 -2.20 4.68 -6.58
C ALA A 186 -1.73 6.09 -6.27
N LEU A 187 -0.65 6.51 -6.91
CA LEU A 187 -0.02 7.82 -6.71
C LEU A 187 -0.31 8.82 -7.84
N GLY A 188 -1.19 8.44 -8.78
CA GLY A 188 -1.56 9.29 -9.92
C GLY A 188 -0.38 9.57 -10.86
N SER A 189 0.50 8.61 -11.05
CA SER A 189 1.66 8.74 -11.91
C SER A 189 1.39 8.22 -13.32
N SER A 190 2.14 8.71 -14.32
CA SER A 190 2.09 8.18 -15.70
C SER A 190 2.45 6.68 -15.83
N LYS A 191 2.99 6.08 -14.79
CA LYS A 191 3.25 4.64 -14.73
C LYS A 191 2.01 3.84 -14.35
N GLU A 192 1.03 4.49 -13.71
CA GLU A 192 -0.21 3.86 -13.27
C GLU A 192 -1.03 3.36 -14.43
N ASP A 193 -1.25 4.16 -15.48
CA ASP A 193 -1.98 3.75 -16.68
C ASP A 193 -1.37 2.51 -17.31
N ARG A 194 -0.04 2.50 -17.46
CA ARG A 194 0.70 1.35 -17.98
C ARG A 194 0.60 0.11 -17.09
N LEU A 195 0.56 0.30 -15.77
CA LEU A 195 0.34 -0.78 -14.82
C LEU A 195 -1.06 -1.34 -14.95
N LEU A 196 -2.08 -0.49 -15.00
CA LEU A 196 -3.47 -0.90 -15.14
C LEU A 196 -3.71 -1.64 -16.45
N GLU A 197 -3.10 -1.21 -17.57
CA GLU A 197 -3.11 -1.95 -18.83
C GLU A 197 -2.49 -3.36 -18.68
N LYS A 198 -1.35 -3.48 -17.99
CA LYS A 198 -0.72 -4.77 -17.74
C LYS A 198 -1.60 -5.66 -16.88
N LEU A 199 -2.16 -5.11 -15.80
CA LEU A 199 -3.09 -5.82 -14.93
C LEU A 199 -4.34 -6.28 -15.70
N GLY A 200 -4.90 -5.42 -16.55
CA GLY A 200 -6.05 -5.77 -17.40
C GLY A 200 -5.80 -6.93 -18.35
N ARG A 201 -4.55 -7.11 -18.82
CA ARG A 201 -4.16 -8.25 -19.66
C ARG A 201 -3.87 -9.51 -18.86
N ASP A 202 -3.18 -9.37 -17.74
CA ASP A 202 -2.55 -10.49 -17.03
C ASP A 202 -3.47 -11.09 -15.94
N LEU A 203 -4.40 -10.31 -15.39
CA LEU A 203 -5.27 -10.77 -14.31
C LEU A 203 -6.38 -11.70 -14.81
N GLY A 204 -6.58 -12.80 -14.09
CA GLY A 204 -7.74 -13.68 -14.30
C GLY A 204 -9.06 -13.04 -13.82
N PRO A 205 -10.20 -13.59 -14.23
CA PRO A 205 -11.52 -13.00 -13.93
C PRO A 205 -11.87 -12.99 -12.43
N SER A 206 -11.31 -13.90 -11.65
CA SER A 206 -11.51 -13.99 -10.20
C SER A 206 -10.49 -13.20 -9.38
N ALA A 207 -9.50 -12.57 -10.02
CA ALA A 207 -8.49 -11.78 -9.34
C ALA A 207 -9.11 -10.54 -8.68
N ARG A 208 -8.58 -10.17 -7.52
CA ARG A 208 -8.98 -9.01 -6.73
C ARG A 208 -7.84 -8.01 -6.73
N LEU A 209 -8.09 -6.83 -7.25
CA LEU A 209 -7.16 -5.72 -7.25
C LEU A 209 -7.57 -4.72 -6.17
N VAL A 210 -6.71 -4.51 -5.20
CA VAL A 210 -6.89 -3.54 -4.12
C VAL A 210 -6.04 -2.31 -4.46
N LEU A 211 -6.70 -1.17 -4.62
CA LEU A 211 -6.04 0.10 -4.91
C LEU A 211 -6.29 1.07 -3.75
N ALA A 212 -5.21 1.58 -3.18
CA ALA A 212 -5.31 2.68 -2.23
C ALA A 212 -5.33 4.00 -2.99
N TYR A 213 -6.38 4.79 -2.75
CA TYR A 213 -6.61 6.11 -3.34
C TYR A 213 -6.58 6.15 -4.88
N PRO A 214 -7.30 5.25 -5.56
CA PRO A 214 -7.37 5.25 -7.02
C PRO A 214 -8.12 6.47 -7.55
N SER A 215 -8.01 6.69 -8.87
CA SER A 215 -8.92 7.56 -9.61
C SER A 215 -10.36 7.04 -9.53
N ASP A 216 -11.35 7.91 -9.83
CA ASP A 216 -12.77 7.55 -9.77
C ASP A 216 -13.13 6.37 -10.69
N SER A 217 -12.43 6.22 -11.81
CA SER A 217 -12.57 5.10 -12.72
C SER A 217 -11.22 4.43 -12.96
N VAL A 218 -11.21 3.09 -12.97
CA VAL A 218 -10.05 2.26 -13.29
C VAL A 218 -10.37 1.49 -14.57
N PRO A 219 -9.77 1.86 -15.71
CA PRO A 219 -10.11 1.26 -17.03
C PRO A 219 -9.94 -0.27 -17.02
N GLY A 220 -10.97 -0.98 -17.52
CA GLY A 220 -10.98 -2.43 -17.57
C GLY A 220 -11.35 -3.14 -16.26
N PHE A 221 -11.63 -2.38 -15.21
CA PHE A 221 -12.00 -2.91 -13.90
C PHE A 221 -13.30 -2.32 -13.39
N ARG A 222 -14.09 -3.14 -12.71
CA ARG A 222 -15.27 -2.74 -11.97
C ARG A 222 -14.96 -2.69 -10.49
N ARG A 223 -15.23 -1.56 -9.85
CA ARG A 223 -15.14 -1.44 -8.39
C ARG A 223 -16.25 -2.29 -7.75
N VAL A 224 -15.90 -3.17 -6.84
CA VAL A 224 -16.84 -4.06 -6.14
C VAL A 224 -17.05 -3.68 -4.68
N ALA A 225 -16.11 -2.96 -4.09
CA ALA A 225 -16.22 -2.39 -2.74
C ALA A 225 -15.30 -1.17 -2.60
N ASP A 226 -15.59 -0.32 -1.62
CA ASP A 226 -14.76 0.82 -1.21
C ASP A 226 -14.74 0.92 0.32
N TYR A 227 -13.56 1.16 0.87
CA TYR A 227 -13.29 1.29 2.29
C TYR A 227 -12.46 2.55 2.53
N ASP A 228 -13.14 3.70 2.62
CA ASP A 228 -12.52 5.01 2.91
C ASP A 228 -11.34 5.34 1.95
N GLY A 229 -11.59 5.22 0.65
CA GLY A 229 -10.59 5.48 -0.39
C GLY A 229 -9.69 4.30 -0.73
N VAL A 230 -9.92 3.12 -0.16
CA VAL A 230 -9.29 1.87 -0.59
C VAL A 230 -10.30 1.01 -1.31
N GLY A 231 -10.19 1.00 -2.64
CA GLY A 231 -11.12 0.30 -3.52
C GLY A 231 -10.71 -1.14 -3.78
N ILE A 232 -11.69 -2.06 -3.82
CA ILE A 232 -11.51 -3.41 -4.33
C ILE A 232 -12.13 -3.47 -5.72
N PHE A 233 -11.36 -3.97 -6.66
CA PHE A 233 -11.73 -4.06 -8.07
C PHE A 233 -11.63 -5.49 -8.57
N GLN A 234 -12.49 -5.82 -9.51
CA GLN A 234 -12.41 -7.03 -10.31
C GLN A 234 -12.41 -6.66 -11.79
N ARG A 235 -11.85 -7.53 -12.62
CA ARG A 235 -11.91 -7.33 -14.06
C ARG A 235 -13.37 -7.16 -14.50
N GLY A 236 -13.65 -6.12 -15.29
CA GLY A 236 -14.94 -5.93 -15.92
C GLY A 236 -15.22 -7.15 -16.84
N GLY A 237 -16.43 -7.69 -16.78
CA GLY A 237 -16.89 -8.59 -17.84
C GLY A 237 -17.11 -7.77 -19.11
N ASP A 238 -16.74 -8.32 -20.25
CA ASP A 238 -17.10 -7.81 -21.56
C ASP A 238 -18.62 -7.77 -21.72
#